data_b8d0d75bacef15406db63a044106092a
#
_entry.id   b8d0d75bacef15406db63a044106092a
#
_cell.length_a   1.000
_cell.length_b   1.000
_cell.length_c   1.000
_cell.angle_alpha   90.00
_cell.angle_beta   90.00
_cell.angle_gamma   90.00
#
_symmetry.space_group_name_H-M   'P 1'
#
loop_
_entity.id
_entity.type
_entity.pdbx_description
1 polymer ?
#
loop_
_entity_poly.entity_id
_entity_poly.type
_entity_poly.pdbx_seq_one_letter_code
_entity_poly.pdbx_strand_id
1 'polypeptide(L)'
;MRQTEDDMRLARTSAIVGTLVCLGMAPATAQAGWEQLGCRKVGFLVDKDVIHVGRSEGRFRSIRLLVSGNKVHMMDLKVIYANGQPDDIPVREEIRDGGQTKALDLRGERRAIKEIEMVYRSQPNFKGEATVCVEGQT
;
A
#
# COMPACT_ATOMS: atom_id res chain seq x y z
N MET A 1 -53.80 34.54 1.83
CA MET A 1 -53.31 34.09 1.78
C MET A 1 -52.65 33.29 1.91
N ARG A 2 -52.70 33.63 1.80
CA ARG A 2 -51.93 33.10 1.82
C ARG A 2 -51.07 32.32 1.92
N GLN A 3 -50.94 32.38 1.96
CA GLN A 3 -50.13 31.80 2.01
C GLN A 3 -49.45 31.01 1.97
N THR A 4 -49.51 31.46 2.06
CA THR A 4 -48.84 30.76 2.08
C THR A 4 -48.16 30.06 1.92
N GLU A 5 -47.92 30.26 1.88
CA GLU A 5 -47.28 29.71 1.81
C GLU A 5 -46.60 28.98 1.76
N ASP A 6 -46.89 29.47 1.82
CA ASP A 6 -46.28 28.87 1.83
C ASP A 6 -45.69 28.15 1.74
N ASP A 7 -45.82 28.62 1.75
CA ASP A 7 -45.25 28.00 1.74
C ASP A 7 -44.60 27.33 1.60
N MET A 8 -44.50 27.58 1.56
CA MET A 8 -43.87 27.08 1.50
C MET A 8 -43.23 26.49 1.41
N ARG A 9 -43.20 26.98 1.45
CA ARG A 9 -42.49 26.49 1.41
C ARG A 9 -41.85 25.75 1.48
N LEU A 10 -41.66 25.89 1.48
CA LEU A 10 -41.01 25.18 1.63
C LEU A 10 -40.39 24.46 1.56
N ALA A 11 -40.42 24.92 1.60
CA ALA A 11 -39.77 24.25 1.62
C ALA A 11 -39.16 23.55 1.53
N ARG A 12 -38.97 23.93 1.38
CA ARG A 12 -38.24 23.26 1.28
C ARG A 12 -37.61 22.60 1.32
N THR A 13 -37.42 22.81 1.29
CA THR A 13 -36.67 22.16 1.28
C THR A 13 -36.01 21.45 1.31
N SER A 14 -35.95 21.76 1.26
CA SER A 14 -35.15 21.14 1.27
C SER A 14 -34.52 20.46 1.29
N ALA A 15 -34.42 20.77 1.20
CA ALA A 15 -33.62 20.16 1.19
C ALA A 15 -33.06 19.45 1.23
N ILE A 16 -32.83 19.68 1.10
CA ILE A 16 -32.06 18.97 1.14
C ILE A 16 -31.51 18.32 1.14
N VAL A 17 -31.33 18.58 0.97
CA VAL A 17 -30.57 17.92 0.90
C VAL A 17 -29.96 17.34 1.06
N GLY A 18 -29.87 17.62 1.08
CA GLY A 18 -29.01 17.08 1.16
C GLY A 18 -28.47 16.45 1.34
N THR A 19 -28.21 16.66 1.17
CA THR A 19 -27.46 16.03 1.21
C THR A 19 -26.90 15.34 1.28
N LEU A 20 -26.70 15.47 1.13
CA LEU A 20 -25.94 14.82 1.09
C LEU A 20 -25.33 14.24 1.16
N VAL A 21 -25.21 14.48 1.00
CA VAL A 21 -24.42 13.86 0.93
C VAL A 21 -23.66 13.50 1.19
N CYS A 22 -23.47 13.93 1.06
CA CYS A 22 -22.53 13.58 1.09
C CYS A 22 -22.06 12.85 1.59
N LEU A 23 -22.11 12.96 1.66
CA LEU A 23 -21.52 12.30 1.92
C LEU A 23 -20.91 11.49 2.04
N GLY A 24 -20.98 11.56 2.00
CA GLY A 24 -20.31 10.72 2.19
C GLY A 24 -19.36 10.23 1.66
N MET A 25 -18.91 10.36 1.30
CA MET A 25 -17.92 9.93 0.73
C MET A 25 -16.83 10.01 1.38
N ALA A 26 -16.75 10.66 1.82
CA ALA A 26 -15.62 10.79 2.48
C ALA A 26 -15.07 9.64 3.01
N PRO A 27 -15.63 8.80 3.27
CA PRO A 27 -15.10 7.73 3.87
C PRO A 27 -13.94 7.20 3.28
N ALA A 28 -13.84 7.31 2.17
CA ALA A 28 -12.75 6.73 1.56
C ALA A 28 -11.51 7.03 2.19
N THR A 29 -11.39 8.14 2.67
CA THR A 29 -10.14 8.48 3.16
C THR A 29 -9.74 7.74 4.33
N ALA A 30 -10.62 7.26 5.03
CA ALA A 30 -10.23 6.59 6.22
C ALA A 30 -9.44 5.35 5.92
N GLN A 31 -9.49 4.88 4.77
CA GLN A 31 -8.75 3.72 4.45
C GLN A 31 -7.38 3.97 4.17
N ALA A 32 -6.97 5.14 4.15
CA ALA A 32 -5.60 5.43 3.83
C ALA A 32 -4.75 4.78 4.82
N GLY A 33 -3.64 4.47 4.52
CA GLY A 33 -2.71 3.78 5.34
C GLY A 33 -1.81 2.97 4.44
N TRP A 34 -2.30 1.94 3.84
CA TRP A 34 -1.48 1.06 3.00
C TRP A 34 -1.77 1.26 1.53
N GLU A 35 -0.71 1.45 0.76
CA GLU A 35 -0.79 1.69 -0.68
C GLU A 35 0.17 0.75 -1.38
N GLN A 36 -0.28 0.09 -2.43
CA GLN A 36 0.59 -0.82 -3.17
C GLN A 36 1.62 -0.03 -3.97
N LEU A 37 2.89 -0.35 -3.77
CA LEU A 37 4.00 0.31 -4.43
C LEU A 37 4.46 -0.45 -5.66
N GLY A 38 4.26 -1.75 -5.70
CA GLY A 38 4.62 -2.58 -6.85
C GLY A 38 4.69 -4.04 -6.50
N CYS A 39 4.78 -4.87 -7.52
CA CYS A 39 4.86 -6.31 -7.36
C CYS A 39 5.90 -6.87 -8.31
N ARG A 40 6.48 -8.02 -7.93
CA ARG A 40 7.42 -8.76 -8.77
C ARG A 40 7.15 -10.25 -8.65
N LYS A 41 7.41 -10.97 -9.72
CA LYS A 41 7.35 -12.43 -9.71
C LYS A 41 8.71 -12.98 -9.30
N VAL A 42 8.69 -14.02 -8.48
CA VAL A 42 9.89 -14.61 -7.93
C VAL A 42 10.06 -16.02 -8.48
N GLY A 43 11.20 -16.27 -9.12
CA GLY A 43 11.49 -17.59 -9.64
C GLY A 43 12.06 -18.51 -8.57
N PHE A 44 12.42 -19.73 -8.98
CA PHE A 44 12.89 -20.74 -8.05
C PHE A 44 14.35 -20.56 -7.65
N LEU A 45 15.08 -19.83 -8.46
CA LEU A 45 16.47 -19.53 -8.13
C LEU A 45 16.50 -18.22 -7.35
N VAL A 46 17.66 -17.87 -6.83
CA VAL A 46 17.81 -16.59 -6.14
C VAL A 46 17.66 -15.47 -7.16
N ASP A 47 16.72 -14.59 -6.90
CA ASP A 47 16.44 -13.44 -7.78
C ASP A 47 16.68 -12.15 -7.03
N LYS A 48 17.11 -11.15 -7.77
CA LYS A 48 17.22 -9.80 -7.26
C LYS A 48 16.34 -8.93 -8.13
N ASP A 49 15.38 -8.28 -7.50
CA ASP A 49 14.43 -7.42 -8.20
C ASP A 49 14.38 -6.04 -7.56
N VAL A 50 13.98 -5.07 -8.36
CA VAL A 50 13.86 -3.69 -7.92
C VAL A 50 12.47 -3.20 -8.24
N ILE A 51 11.84 -2.56 -7.27
CA ILE A 51 10.58 -1.85 -7.47
C ILE A 51 10.88 -0.37 -7.44
N HIS A 52 10.60 0.33 -8.55
CA HIS A 52 10.80 1.77 -8.63
C HIS A 52 9.56 2.47 -8.09
N VAL A 53 9.73 3.29 -7.07
CA VAL A 53 8.63 3.98 -6.43
C VAL A 53 8.55 5.44 -6.88
N GLY A 54 9.55 6.23 -6.55
CA GLY A 54 9.60 7.63 -6.96
C GLY A 54 8.90 8.58 -6.00
N ARG A 55 9.27 9.83 -6.08
CA ARG A 55 8.74 10.85 -5.17
C ARG A 55 7.27 11.11 -5.33
N SER A 56 6.73 10.93 -6.52
CA SER A 56 5.33 11.22 -6.77
C SER A 56 4.40 10.29 -6.02
N GLU A 57 4.90 9.17 -5.54
CA GLU A 57 4.07 8.26 -4.76
C GLU A 57 3.85 8.74 -3.33
N GLY A 58 4.58 9.74 -2.89
CA GLY A 58 4.40 10.31 -1.57
C GLY A 58 5.46 9.87 -0.57
N ARG A 59 5.14 10.02 0.70
CA ARG A 59 6.04 9.68 1.80
C ARG A 59 5.44 8.60 2.65
N PHE A 60 6.28 7.68 3.12
CA PHE A 60 5.83 6.53 3.86
C PHE A 60 6.61 6.39 5.17
N ARG A 61 5.97 5.83 6.18
CA ARG A 61 6.62 5.56 7.47
C ARG A 61 7.01 4.10 7.60
N SER A 62 6.32 3.22 6.91
CA SER A 62 6.55 1.78 6.99
C SER A 62 6.25 1.13 5.68
N ILE A 63 6.81 -0.06 5.46
CA ILE A 63 6.44 -0.90 4.32
C ILE A 63 6.12 -2.30 4.84
N ARG A 64 5.43 -3.09 4.03
CA ARG A 64 5.23 -4.51 4.32
C ARG A 64 5.22 -5.28 3.01
N LEU A 65 5.54 -6.57 3.09
CA LEU A 65 5.58 -7.45 1.93
C LEU A 65 4.41 -8.41 2.02
N LEU A 66 3.75 -8.63 0.88
CA LEU A 66 2.67 -9.59 0.76
C LEU A 66 3.06 -10.61 -0.29
N VAL A 67 2.83 -11.88 0.01
CA VAL A 67 3.24 -12.99 -0.85
C VAL A 67 2.04 -13.79 -1.26
N SER A 68 1.99 -14.17 -2.54
CA SER A 68 0.93 -15.03 -3.06
C SER A 68 1.49 -15.96 -4.12
N GLY A 69 0.79 -17.05 -4.36
CA GLY A 69 1.14 -18.03 -5.39
C GLY A 69 2.08 -19.12 -4.93
N ASN A 70 3.00 -18.82 -4.08
CA ASN A 70 3.92 -19.78 -3.51
C ASN A 70 4.64 -19.12 -2.33
N LYS A 71 5.31 -19.90 -1.53
CA LYS A 71 6.08 -19.42 -0.39
C LYS A 71 7.38 -18.76 -0.89
N VAL A 72 7.79 -17.70 -0.24
CA VAL A 72 9.02 -16.98 -0.58
C VAL A 72 9.95 -16.92 0.62
N HIS A 73 11.21 -17.15 0.37
CA HIS A 73 12.25 -16.94 1.38
C HIS A 73 12.94 -15.63 1.09
N MET A 74 12.73 -14.64 1.95
CA MET A 74 13.38 -13.34 1.82
C MET A 74 14.79 -13.42 2.34
N MET A 75 15.73 -12.96 1.55
CA MET A 75 17.15 -13.00 1.90
C MET A 75 17.69 -11.62 2.22
N ASP A 76 17.20 -10.59 1.55
CA ASP A 76 17.65 -9.22 1.76
C ASP A 76 16.60 -8.24 1.28
N LEU A 77 16.50 -7.11 1.97
CA LEU A 77 15.56 -6.05 1.63
C LEU A 77 16.25 -4.72 1.89
N LYS A 78 16.33 -3.90 0.86
CA LYS A 78 16.99 -2.61 0.96
C LYS A 78 16.08 -1.53 0.37
N VAL A 79 15.89 -0.45 1.10
CA VAL A 79 15.14 0.70 0.61
C VAL A 79 16.14 1.80 0.27
N ILE A 80 16.01 2.37 -0.93
CA ILE A 80 16.80 3.53 -1.32
C ILE A 80 15.85 4.72 -1.27
N TYR A 81 16.15 5.67 -0.40
CA TYR A 81 15.31 6.84 -0.25
C TYR A 81 15.55 7.84 -1.38
N ALA A 82 14.64 8.79 -1.53
CA ALA A 82 14.72 9.77 -2.61
C ALA A 82 16.01 10.59 -2.59
N ASN A 83 16.63 10.72 -1.43
CA ASN A 83 17.91 11.42 -1.32
C ASN A 83 19.12 10.51 -1.59
N GLY A 84 18.87 9.26 -1.97
CA GLY A 84 19.93 8.32 -2.31
C GLY A 84 20.44 7.48 -1.15
N GLN A 85 19.99 7.73 0.07
CA GLN A 85 20.47 6.95 1.22
C GLN A 85 19.88 5.55 1.22
N PRO A 86 20.71 4.51 1.41
CA PRO A 86 20.21 3.15 1.52
C PRO A 86 19.84 2.82 2.96
N ASP A 87 18.89 1.94 3.11
CA ASP A 87 18.44 1.48 4.42
C ASP A 87 18.20 -0.02 4.32
N ASP A 88 19.02 -0.80 4.99
CA ASP A 88 18.85 -2.26 5.02
C ASP A 88 17.82 -2.60 6.07
N ILE A 89 16.73 -3.21 5.62
CA ILE A 89 15.64 -3.60 6.51
C ILE A 89 15.85 -5.07 6.86
N PRO A 90 16.04 -5.40 8.13
CA PRO A 90 16.29 -6.80 8.52
C PRO A 90 15.03 -7.63 8.39
N VAL A 91 14.89 -8.31 7.26
CA VAL A 91 13.80 -9.24 7.05
C VAL A 91 14.37 -10.47 6.36
N ARG A 92 14.70 -11.49 7.11
CA ARG A 92 15.22 -12.74 6.59
C ARG A 92 14.33 -13.84 7.11
N GLU A 93 13.24 -14.05 6.41
CA GLU A 93 12.26 -15.02 6.86
C GLU A 93 11.52 -15.61 5.69
N GLU A 94 10.88 -16.74 5.94
CA GLU A 94 9.98 -17.31 4.97
C GLU A 94 8.62 -16.68 5.15
N ILE A 95 7.99 -16.30 4.03
CA ILE A 95 6.64 -15.78 4.02
C ILE A 95 5.83 -16.76 3.20
N ARG A 96 4.84 -17.35 3.82
CA ARG A 96 4.04 -18.37 3.14
C ARG A 96 3.07 -17.74 2.14
N ASP A 97 2.57 -18.58 1.25
CA ASP A 97 1.56 -18.20 0.28
C ASP A 97 0.36 -17.61 1.03
N GLY A 98 -0.02 -16.41 0.65
CA GLY A 98 -1.11 -15.69 1.33
C GLY A 98 -0.66 -14.94 2.57
N GLY A 99 0.62 -14.99 2.91
CA GLY A 99 1.14 -14.34 4.10
C GLY A 99 1.69 -12.95 3.84
N GLN A 100 2.04 -12.28 4.92
CA GLN A 100 2.64 -10.95 4.83
C GLN A 100 3.55 -10.71 6.02
N THR A 101 4.46 -9.75 5.90
CA THR A 101 5.30 -9.36 7.02
C THR A 101 4.53 -8.41 7.94
N LYS A 102 5.05 -8.19 9.11
CA LYS A 102 4.59 -7.09 9.94
C LYS A 102 5.00 -5.79 9.24
N ALA A 103 4.55 -4.67 9.78
CA ALA A 103 4.98 -3.37 9.30
C ALA A 103 6.47 -3.22 9.60
N LEU A 104 7.24 -2.84 8.59
CA LEU A 104 8.68 -2.65 8.70
C LEU A 104 8.94 -1.16 8.68
N ASP A 105 9.37 -0.61 9.80
CA ASP A 105 9.54 0.84 9.92
C ASP A 105 10.72 1.33 9.10
N LEU A 106 10.52 2.45 8.45
CA LEU A 106 11.59 3.11 7.72
C LEU A 106 12.34 4.03 8.68
N ARG A 107 13.59 4.30 8.35
CA ARG A 107 14.41 5.18 9.15
C ARG A 107 13.87 6.59 9.05
N GLY A 108 13.74 7.27 10.16
CA GLY A 108 13.13 8.58 10.23
C GLY A 108 11.63 8.43 10.40
N GLU A 109 10.88 9.48 10.10
CA GLU A 109 9.45 9.42 10.31
C GLU A 109 8.68 9.11 9.04
N ARG A 110 8.84 9.91 8.05
CA ARG A 110 8.14 9.72 6.78
C ARG A 110 9.11 10.05 5.67
N ARG A 111 9.33 9.08 4.80
CA ARG A 111 10.36 9.19 3.78
C ARG A 111 9.81 8.92 2.38
N ALA A 112 10.26 9.70 1.43
CA ALA A 112 10.01 9.41 0.02
C ALA A 112 10.98 8.33 -0.40
N ILE A 113 10.49 7.34 -1.13
CA ILE A 113 11.26 6.18 -1.54
C ILE A 113 11.57 6.29 -3.03
N LYS A 114 12.83 6.09 -3.38
CA LYS A 114 13.23 6.03 -4.78
C LYS A 114 12.98 4.64 -5.32
N GLU A 115 13.47 3.63 -4.64
CA GLU A 115 13.31 2.25 -5.08
C GLU A 115 13.50 1.28 -3.92
N ILE A 116 13.04 0.06 -4.13
CA ILE A 116 13.13 -1.02 -3.14
C ILE A 116 13.80 -2.19 -3.83
N GLU A 117 14.93 -2.66 -3.28
CA GLU A 117 15.68 -3.80 -3.80
C GLU A 117 15.40 -5.00 -2.93
N MET A 118 15.12 -6.13 -3.58
CA MET A 118 14.80 -7.36 -2.88
C MET A 118 15.65 -8.50 -3.43
N VAL A 119 16.14 -9.34 -2.53
CA VAL A 119 16.81 -10.59 -2.90
C VAL A 119 16.01 -11.70 -2.24
N TYR A 120 15.55 -12.66 -3.02
CA TYR A 120 14.64 -13.69 -2.53
C TYR A 120 14.61 -14.88 -3.47
N ARG A 121 13.89 -15.92 -3.07
CA ARG A 121 13.62 -17.08 -3.93
C ARG A 121 12.30 -17.69 -3.50
N SER A 122 11.61 -18.33 -4.45
CA SER A 122 10.41 -19.06 -4.10
C SER A 122 10.78 -20.54 -3.91
N GLN A 123 9.82 -21.30 -3.41
CA GLN A 123 10.01 -22.70 -3.14
C GLN A 123 9.97 -23.49 -4.45
N PRO A 124 10.96 -24.33 -4.75
CA PRO A 124 10.93 -25.15 -5.97
C PRO A 124 9.97 -26.32 -5.78
N ASN A 125 8.72 -26.12 -6.13
CA ASN A 125 7.69 -27.13 -6.07
C ASN A 125 6.75 -26.95 -7.26
N PHE A 126 5.66 -27.69 -7.29
CA PHE A 126 4.76 -27.64 -8.44
C PHE A 126 3.74 -26.52 -8.38
N LYS A 127 3.81 -25.64 -7.39
CA LYS A 127 2.84 -24.56 -7.30
C LYS A 127 3.13 -23.43 -8.26
N GLY A 128 4.34 -23.34 -8.77
CA GLY A 128 4.70 -22.27 -9.68
C GLY A 128 5.41 -21.11 -8.99
N GLU A 129 5.49 -19.99 -9.70
CA GLU A 129 6.18 -18.82 -9.18
C GLU A 129 5.36 -18.12 -8.13
N ALA A 130 6.03 -17.44 -7.24
CA ALA A 130 5.39 -16.59 -6.26
C ALA A 130 5.30 -15.17 -6.79
N THR A 131 4.44 -14.37 -6.19
CA THR A 131 4.39 -12.94 -6.43
C THR A 131 4.61 -12.24 -5.10
N VAL A 132 5.50 -11.26 -5.10
CA VAL A 132 5.75 -10.43 -3.92
C VAL A 132 5.31 -9.02 -4.25
N CYS A 133 4.42 -8.47 -3.42
CA CYS A 133 3.99 -7.09 -3.54
C CYS A 133 4.45 -6.31 -2.33
N VAL A 134 4.81 -5.05 -2.53
CA VAL A 134 5.22 -4.17 -1.45
C VAL A 134 4.14 -3.11 -1.28
N GLU A 135 3.74 -2.89 -0.04
CA GLU A 135 2.83 -1.81 0.32
C GLU A 135 3.53 -0.85 1.26
N GLY A 136 3.23 0.44 1.10
CA GLY A 136 3.74 1.48 1.97
C GLY A 136 2.62 2.09 2.78
N GLN A 137 2.94 2.48 4.02
CA GLN A 137 1.98 3.11 4.91
C GLN A 137 2.35 4.58 5.08
N THR A 138 1.40 5.47 4.82
CA THR A 138 1.61 6.90 4.96
C THR A 138 1.47 7.43 6.38
#